data_6a9f4835ee0a271120c2a08e6539fdd4
#
_entry.id   6a9f4835ee0a271120c2a08e6539fdd4
#
_cell.length_a   1.000
_cell.length_b   1.000
_cell.length_c   1.000
_cell.angle_alpha   90.00
_cell.angle_beta   90.00
_cell.angle_gamma   90.00
#
_symmetry.space_group_name_H-M   'P 1'
#
loop_
_entity.id
_entity.type
_entity.pdbx_description
1 polymer ?
#
loop_
_entity_poly.entity_id
_entity_poly.type
_entity_poly.pdbx_seq_one_letter_code
_entity_poly.pdbx_strand_id
1 'polypeptide(L)'
;VFETNLFGVVVVTEATLPLLRRSPAARIVNVSRGTSSMTWMTDATHYLSRLPGSLGYPVSKAALNMLTVQYAKALAGDGILVNAVAPGACDTDFAKGLPFKLTRTAADGAAIVVRLATLGRECPSGGFFDDNGQVPW
;
A
#
# COMPACT_ATOMS: atom_id res chain seq x y z
N VAL A 1 -1.59 -9.51 13.28
CA VAL A 1 -1.78 -8.48 12.23
C VAL A 1 -0.51 -7.67 12.03
N PHE A 2 0.06 -7.04 13.06
CA PHE A 2 1.28 -6.23 12.94
C PHE A 2 2.50 -7.05 12.53
N GLU A 3 2.66 -8.25 13.06
CA GLU A 3 3.75 -9.16 12.68
C GLU A 3 3.82 -9.36 11.15
N THR A 4 2.67 -9.58 10.52
CA THR A 4 2.60 -9.81 9.07
C THR A 4 2.66 -8.49 8.29
N ASN A 5 1.81 -7.52 8.68
CA ASN A 5 1.57 -6.32 7.86
C ASN A 5 2.65 -5.24 7.99
N LEU A 6 3.44 -5.28 9.06
CA LEU A 6 4.47 -4.29 9.34
C LEU A 6 5.85 -4.94 9.51
N PHE A 7 6.06 -5.74 10.55
CA PHE A 7 7.38 -6.30 10.84
C PHE A 7 7.87 -7.27 9.76
N GLY A 8 6.98 -8.10 9.23
CA GLY A 8 7.30 -8.97 8.10
C GLY A 8 7.73 -8.19 6.85
N VAL A 9 7.10 -7.03 6.59
CA VAL A 9 7.50 -6.15 5.48
C VAL A 9 8.90 -5.58 5.71
N VAL A 10 9.24 -5.16 6.94
CA VAL A 10 10.60 -4.72 7.28
C VAL A 10 11.60 -5.83 7.02
N VAL A 11 11.35 -7.03 7.57
CA VAL A 11 12.26 -8.17 7.41
C VAL A 11 12.50 -8.51 5.94
N VAL A 12 11.44 -8.60 5.14
CA VAL A 12 11.57 -8.91 3.70
C VAL A 12 12.29 -7.78 2.94
N THR A 13 11.96 -6.53 3.24
CA THR A 13 12.60 -5.38 2.61
C THR A 13 14.09 -5.37 2.90
N GLU A 14 14.50 -5.46 4.17
CA GLU A 14 15.92 -5.47 4.57
C GLU A 14 16.68 -6.65 3.93
N ALA A 15 16.09 -7.84 3.91
CA ALA A 15 16.69 -9.01 3.29
C ALA A 15 16.88 -8.87 1.77
N THR A 16 16.02 -8.10 1.09
CA THR A 16 16.07 -7.92 -0.36
C THR A 16 16.86 -6.67 -0.81
N LEU A 17 17.19 -5.74 0.10
CA LEU A 17 17.92 -4.51 -0.23
C LEU A 17 19.21 -4.75 -1.03
N PRO A 18 20.08 -5.74 -0.72
CA PRO A 18 21.29 -5.99 -1.50
C PRO A 18 21.01 -6.31 -2.97
N LEU A 19 19.88 -6.97 -3.26
CA LEU A 19 19.44 -7.29 -4.62
C LEU A 19 18.81 -6.07 -5.29
N LEU A 20 17.97 -5.31 -4.56
CA LEU A 20 17.35 -4.09 -5.05
C LEU A 20 18.40 -3.04 -5.46
N ARG A 21 19.47 -2.86 -4.67
CA ARG A 21 20.57 -1.95 -4.98
C ARG A 21 21.33 -2.31 -6.26
N ARG A 22 21.27 -3.56 -6.67
CA ARG A 22 21.89 -4.03 -7.94
C ARG A 22 20.97 -3.88 -9.15
N SER A 23 19.70 -3.59 -8.93
CA SER A 23 18.72 -3.41 -10.00
C SER A 23 18.82 -2.00 -10.61
N PRO A 24 18.83 -1.87 -11.94
CA PRO A 24 18.83 -0.55 -12.59
C PRO A 24 17.48 0.18 -12.45
N ALA A 25 16.43 -0.50 -12.00
CA ALA A 25 15.08 0.03 -11.88
C ALA A 25 14.32 -0.57 -10.69
N ALA A 26 14.93 -0.51 -9.49
CA ALA A 26 14.34 -1.09 -8.29
C ALA A 26 13.06 -0.36 -7.85
N ARG A 27 12.06 -1.15 -7.47
CA ARG A 27 10.76 -0.68 -6.99
C ARG A 27 10.33 -1.49 -5.77
N ILE A 28 9.77 -0.80 -4.78
CA ILE A 28 9.06 -1.40 -3.65
C ILE A 28 7.63 -0.87 -3.70
N VAL A 29 6.67 -1.77 -3.79
CA VAL A 29 5.24 -1.43 -3.78
C VAL A 29 4.58 -2.12 -2.60
N ASN A 30 4.27 -1.35 -1.57
CA ASN A 30 3.62 -1.85 -0.37
C ASN A 30 2.09 -1.86 -0.55
N VAL A 31 1.50 -3.05 -0.44
CA VAL A 31 0.04 -3.20 -0.55
C VAL A 31 -0.62 -2.78 0.75
N SER A 32 -1.20 -1.58 0.73
CA SER A 32 -1.94 -0.98 1.82
C SER A 32 -3.46 -1.07 1.58
N ARG A 33 -4.25 -0.11 2.05
CA ARG A 33 -5.70 -0.05 1.88
C ARG A 33 -6.23 1.37 2.10
N GLY A 34 -7.36 1.74 1.48
CA GLY A 34 -7.99 3.06 1.66
C GLY A 34 -8.29 3.40 3.12
N THR A 35 -8.63 2.42 3.96
CA THR A 35 -8.86 2.64 5.42
C THR A 35 -7.60 2.98 6.20
N SER A 36 -6.43 3.01 5.60
CA SER A 36 -5.20 3.50 6.21
C SER A 36 -4.95 5.00 5.95
N SER A 37 -5.76 5.63 5.10
CA SER A 37 -5.75 7.08 4.92
C SER A 37 -6.43 7.76 6.11
N MET A 38 -5.67 8.48 6.91
CA MET A 38 -6.23 9.26 8.03
C MET A 38 -7.13 10.37 7.50
N THR A 39 -6.77 10.97 6.38
CA THR A 39 -7.59 12.00 5.73
C THR A 39 -8.98 11.46 5.37
N TRP A 40 -9.06 10.32 4.65
CA TRP A 40 -10.36 9.73 4.28
C TRP A 40 -11.15 9.23 5.48
N MET A 41 -10.48 8.70 6.51
CA MET A 41 -11.13 8.17 7.71
C MET A 41 -11.69 9.28 8.61
N THR A 42 -11.19 10.51 8.51
CA THR A 42 -11.64 11.67 9.30
C THR A 42 -12.53 12.64 8.50
N ASP A 43 -12.60 12.49 7.19
CA ASP A 43 -13.49 13.29 6.33
C ASP A 43 -14.93 12.78 6.44
N ALA A 44 -15.81 13.55 7.08
CA ALA A 44 -17.22 13.20 7.27
C ALA A 44 -18.00 12.99 5.95
N THR A 45 -17.50 13.49 4.83
CA THR A 45 -18.10 13.32 3.50
C THR A 45 -17.66 12.02 2.82
N HIS A 46 -16.52 11.46 3.22
CA HIS A 46 -15.97 10.24 2.63
C HIS A 46 -16.63 8.98 3.19
N TYR A 47 -17.00 8.03 2.33
CA TYR A 47 -17.71 6.82 2.76
C TYR A 47 -16.95 5.95 3.76
N LEU A 48 -15.62 5.95 3.72
CA LEU A 48 -14.79 5.17 4.64
C LEU A 48 -14.88 5.68 6.09
N SER A 49 -15.12 6.97 6.31
CA SER A 49 -15.27 7.54 7.66
C SER A 49 -16.49 6.99 8.43
N ARG A 50 -17.47 6.41 7.70
CA ARG A 50 -18.67 5.82 8.26
C ARG A 50 -18.47 4.36 8.71
N LEU A 51 -17.32 3.78 8.43
CA LEU A 51 -17.01 2.41 8.87
C LEU A 51 -16.80 2.38 10.38
N PRO A 52 -17.21 1.28 11.06
CA PRO A 52 -16.94 1.13 12.48
C PRO A 52 -15.44 1.12 12.76
N GLY A 53 -15.04 1.63 13.92
CA GLY A 53 -13.66 1.63 14.35
C GLY A 53 -13.07 0.22 14.42
N SER A 54 -11.85 0.05 13.95
CA SER A 54 -11.11 -1.20 13.99
C SER A 54 -9.66 -0.92 14.40
N LEU A 55 -9.23 -1.47 15.52
CA LEU A 55 -7.93 -1.15 16.13
C LEU A 55 -6.76 -1.96 15.57
N GLY A 56 -7.03 -3.00 14.80
CA GLY A 56 -5.98 -3.90 14.29
C GLY A 56 -5.56 -3.58 12.86
N TYR A 57 -6.41 -3.92 11.91
CA TYR A 57 -6.04 -3.92 10.49
C TYR A 57 -5.78 -2.52 9.91
N PRO A 58 -6.70 -1.52 10.02
CA PRO A 58 -6.42 -0.18 9.49
C PRO A 58 -5.20 0.47 10.14
N VAL A 59 -5.02 0.29 11.45
CA VAL A 59 -3.87 0.83 12.19
C VAL A 59 -2.56 0.23 11.67
N SER A 60 -2.51 -1.08 11.42
CA SER A 60 -1.32 -1.72 10.85
C SER A 60 -1.01 -1.24 9.44
N LYS A 61 -2.04 -0.94 8.63
CA LYS A 61 -1.85 -0.40 7.28
C LYS A 61 -1.47 1.08 7.28
N ALA A 62 -1.91 1.86 8.24
CA ALA A 62 -1.42 3.23 8.46
C ALA A 62 0.06 3.24 8.88
N ALA A 63 0.46 2.30 9.74
CA ALA A 63 1.87 2.11 10.07
C ALA A 63 2.71 1.70 8.85
N LEU A 64 2.19 0.84 7.98
CA LEU A 64 2.82 0.47 6.70
C LEU A 64 2.94 1.68 5.75
N ASN A 65 1.96 2.57 5.74
CA ASN A 65 2.03 3.82 4.97
C ASN A 65 3.18 4.70 5.47
N MET A 66 3.31 4.88 6.79
CA MET A 66 4.44 5.63 7.35
C MET A 66 5.78 4.94 7.06
N LEU A 67 5.85 3.61 7.17
CA LEU A 67 7.04 2.83 6.81
C LEU A 67 7.43 3.05 5.34
N THR A 68 6.45 3.11 4.43
CA THR A 68 6.66 3.42 3.00
C THR A 68 7.35 4.78 2.83
N VAL A 69 6.87 5.81 3.51
CA VAL A 69 7.48 7.16 3.48
C VAL A 69 8.91 7.13 4.01
N GLN A 70 9.17 6.42 5.11
CA GLN A 70 10.51 6.34 5.69
C GLN A 70 11.48 5.59 4.78
N TYR A 71 11.07 4.48 4.17
CA TYR A 71 11.90 3.79 3.18
C TYR A 71 12.13 4.63 1.92
N ALA A 72 11.13 5.36 1.44
CA ALA A 72 11.30 6.26 0.30
C ALA A 72 12.39 7.32 0.56
N LYS A 73 12.42 7.87 1.78
CA LYS A 73 13.47 8.81 2.21
C LYS A 73 14.84 8.13 2.33
N ALA A 74 14.88 7.00 3.03
CA ALA A 74 16.14 6.29 3.32
C ALA A 74 16.82 5.75 2.04
N LEU A 75 16.03 5.34 1.04
CA LEU A 75 16.52 4.70 -0.18
C LEU A 75 16.58 5.64 -1.40
N ALA A 76 16.31 6.92 -1.20
CA ALA A 76 16.36 7.92 -2.28
C ALA A 76 17.75 7.99 -2.95
N GLY A 77 18.82 7.92 -2.14
CA GLY A 77 20.20 7.91 -2.63
C GLY A 77 20.57 6.65 -3.42
N ASP A 78 19.87 5.55 -3.20
CA ASP A 78 20.04 4.29 -3.93
C ASP A 78 19.22 4.26 -5.24
N GLY A 79 18.40 5.27 -5.52
CA GLY A 79 17.51 5.32 -6.67
C GLY A 79 16.35 4.31 -6.62
N ILE A 80 16.03 3.78 -5.45
CA ILE A 80 14.94 2.84 -5.23
C ILE A 80 13.66 3.64 -4.95
N LEU A 81 12.62 3.42 -5.76
CA LEU A 81 11.33 4.07 -5.58
C LEU A 81 10.44 3.20 -4.69
N VAL A 82 9.84 3.83 -3.67
CA VAL A 82 9.02 3.13 -2.68
C VAL A 82 7.65 3.81 -2.59
N ASN A 83 6.58 3.08 -2.88
CA ASN A 83 5.21 3.60 -2.85
C ASN A 83 4.25 2.63 -2.17
N ALA A 84 3.13 3.14 -1.69
CA ALA A 84 2.01 2.36 -1.19
C ALA A 84 0.85 2.37 -2.18
N VAL A 85 0.03 1.31 -2.17
CA VAL A 85 -1.17 1.20 -3.00
C VAL A 85 -2.39 0.79 -2.18
N ALA A 86 -3.55 1.30 -2.57
CA ALA A 86 -4.86 0.85 -2.12
C ALA A 86 -5.58 0.14 -3.28
N PRO A 87 -5.51 -1.19 -3.39
CA PRO A 87 -6.08 -1.93 -4.52
C PRO A 87 -7.61 -2.00 -4.51
N GLY A 88 -8.27 -1.43 -3.50
CA GLY A 88 -9.70 -1.56 -3.30
C GLY A 88 -10.09 -2.87 -2.63
N ALA A 89 -11.39 -3.08 -2.44
CA ALA A 89 -11.93 -4.31 -1.90
C ALA A 89 -12.18 -5.31 -3.04
N CYS A 90 -11.41 -6.41 -3.07
CA CYS A 90 -11.47 -7.42 -4.11
C CYS A 90 -12.10 -8.71 -3.59
N ASP A 91 -12.80 -9.41 -4.48
CA ASP A 91 -13.35 -10.75 -4.22
C ASP A 91 -12.21 -11.77 -4.19
N THR A 92 -11.75 -12.05 -3.00
CA THR A 92 -10.64 -12.98 -2.71
C THR A 92 -10.96 -13.77 -1.45
N ASP A 93 -10.15 -14.77 -1.13
CA ASP A 93 -10.29 -15.55 0.09
C ASP A 93 -10.29 -14.69 1.36
N PHE A 94 -9.60 -13.56 1.34
CA PHE A 94 -9.58 -12.60 2.45
C PHE A 94 -10.95 -11.95 2.70
N ALA A 95 -11.78 -11.86 1.66
CA ALA A 95 -13.11 -11.26 1.73
C ALA A 95 -14.22 -12.26 2.06
N LYS A 96 -13.89 -13.55 2.19
CA LYS A 96 -14.87 -14.58 2.56
C LYS A 96 -15.52 -14.26 3.91
N GLY A 97 -16.85 -14.30 3.95
CA GLY A 97 -17.63 -14.00 5.16
C GLY A 97 -18.10 -12.53 5.29
N LEU A 98 -17.78 -11.67 4.33
CA LEU A 98 -18.41 -10.35 4.28
C LEU A 98 -19.92 -10.48 3.97
N PRO A 99 -20.77 -9.62 4.57
CA PRO A 99 -22.23 -9.68 4.39
C PRO A 99 -22.69 -9.15 3.02
N PHE A 100 -21.78 -8.80 2.13
CA PHE A 100 -22.06 -8.29 0.79
C PHE A 100 -21.07 -8.88 -0.22
N LYS A 101 -21.53 -9.00 -1.47
CA LYS A 101 -20.70 -9.50 -2.58
C LYS A 101 -19.81 -8.39 -3.13
N LEU A 102 -18.54 -8.70 -3.29
CA LEU A 102 -17.61 -7.87 -4.03
C LEU A 102 -17.62 -8.26 -5.51
N THR A 103 -17.49 -7.26 -6.37
CA THR A 103 -17.47 -7.44 -7.84
C THR A 103 -16.08 -7.24 -8.44
N ARG A 104 -15.19 -6.57 -7.70
CA ARG A 104 -13.81 -6.32 -8.12
C ARG A 104 -12.99 -7.59 -7.98
N THR A 105 -12.36 -8.03 -9.06
CA THR A 105 -11.54 -9.25 -9.07
C THR A 105 -10.16 -9.02 -8.44
N ALA A 106 -9.45 -10.11 -8.12
CA ALA A 106 -8.05 -10.04 -7.71
C ALA A 106 -7.15 -9.41 -8.78
N ALA A 107 -7.43 -9.69 -10.06
CA ALA A 107 -6.70 -9.10 -11.19
C ALA A 107 -6.88 -7.58 -11.27
N ASP A 108 -8.11 -7.10 -11.07
CA ASP A 108 -8.38 -5.65 -11.01
C ASP A 108 -7.60 -4.98 -9.89
N GLY A 109 -7.55 -5.61 -8.70
CA GLY A 109 -6.77 -5.10 -7.57
C GLY A 109 -5.26 -5.14 -7.80
N ALA A 110 -4.76 -6.13 -8.55
CA ALA A 110 -3.35 -6.24 -8.88
C ALA A 110 -2.87 -5.19 -9.90
N ALA A 111 -3.77 -4.65 -10.71
CA ALA A 111 -3.42 -3.74 -11.82
C ALA A 111 -2.63 -2.50 -11.34
N ILE A 112 -3.04 -1.85 -10.25
CA ILE A 112 -2.31 -0.70 -9.68
C ILE A 112 -0.94 -1.10 -9.12
N VAL A 113 -0.82 -2.30 -8.55
CA VAL A 113 0.46 -2.82 -8.03
C VAL A 113 1.44 -3.01 -9.19
N VAL A 114 1.00 -3.69 -10.26
CA VAL A 114 1.80 -3.92 -11.47
C VAL A 114 2.19 -2.60 -12.12
N ARG A 115 1.25 -1.66 -12.23
CA ARG A 115 1.51 -0.33 -12.80
C ARG A 115 2.66 0.37 -12.07
N LEU A 116 2.63 0.46 -10.72
CA LEU A 116 3.69 1.12 -9.96
C LEU A 116 5.00 0.33 -9.96
N ALA A 117 4.95 -1.00 -10.02
CA ALA A 117 6.13 -1.84 -10.10
C ALA A 117 6.86 -1.76 -11.45
N THR A 118 6.18 -1.34 -12.52
CA THR A 118 6.70 -1.31 -13.90
C THR A 118 6.85 0.10 -14.49
N LEU A 119 6.41 1.15 -13.79
CA LEU A 119 6.60 2.53 -14.22
C LEU A 119 8.08 2.90 -14.33
N GLY A 120 8.38 3.80 -15.27
CA GLY A 120 9.73 4.34 -15.49
C GLY A 120 10.29 5.09 -14.28
N ARG A 121 11.50 5.61 -14.42
CA ARG A 121 12.21 6.35 -13.35
C ARG A 121 11.54 7.66 -12.96
N GLU A 122 10.68 8.20 -13.81
CA GLU A 122 9.87 9.40 -13.57
C GLU A 122 8.72 9.17 -12.54
N CYS A 123 8.57 7.94 -12.05
CA CYS A 123 7.56 7.62 -11.05
C CYS A 123 7.88 8.29 -9.72
N PRO A 124 6.89 8.86 -9.03
CA PRO A 124 7.07 9.40 -7.69
C PRO A 124 7.54 8.31 -6.70
N SER A 125 8.15 8.74 -5.61
CA SER A 125 8.52 7.90 -4.47
C SER A 125 7.96 8.50 -3.20
N GLY A 126 7.51 7.68 -2.27
CA GLY A 126 6.90 8.11 -1.02
C GLY A 126 5.44 8.51 -1.18
N GLY A 127 4.76 8.06 -2.24
CA GLY A 127 3.33 8.31 -2.47
C GLY A 127 2.45 7.14 -2.11
N PHE A 128 1.16 7.43 -1.98
CA PHE A 128 0.08 6.46 -1.79
C PHE A 128 -0.90 6.58 -2.95
N PHE A 129 -1.27 5.49 -3.59
CA PHE A 129 -2.03 5.50 -4.85
C PHE A 129 -3.14 4.46 -4.87
N ASP A 130 -4.20 4.77 -5.61
CA ASP A 130 -5.22 3.84 -6.07
C ASP A 130 -5.40 3.93 -7.59
N ASP A 131 -6.45 3.32 -8.13
CA ASP A 131 -6.74 3.36 -9.58
C ASP A 131 -7.05 4.77 -10.09
N ASN A 132 -7.51 5.66 -9.21
CA ASN A 132 -7.91 7.03 -9.55
C ASN A 132 -6.75 8.03 -9.44
N GLY A 133 -5.62 7.61 -8.88
CA GLY A 133 -4.43 8.44 -8.72
C GLY A 133 -3.90 8.47 -7.29
N GLN A 134 -3.44 9.63 -6.86
CA GLN A 134 -2.87 9.80 -5.54
C GLN A 134 -3.94 9.83 -4.45
N VAL A 135 -3.75 9.01 -3.44
CA VAL A 135 -4.57 8.95 -2.23
C VAL A 135 -3.92 9.81 -1.15
N PRO A 136 -4.67 10.65 -0.44
CA PRO A 136 -4.12 11.38 0.71
C PRO A 136 -3.80 10.41 1.87
N TRP A 137 -2.78 10.77 2.64
CA TRP A 137 -2.35 9.97 3.80
C TRP A 137 -3.36 9.95 4.94
#